data_6532535c8b64fb27219d6f847011f774
#
_entry.id   6532535c8b64fb27219d6f847011f774
#
_cell.length_a   1.000
_cell.length_b   1.000
_cell.length_c   1.000
_cell.angle_alpha   90.00
_cell.angle_beta   90.00
_cell.angle_gamma   90.00
#
_symmetry.space_group_name_H-M   'P 1'
#
loop_
_entity.id
_entity.type
_entity.pdbx_description
1 polymer ?
#
loop_
_entity_poly.entity_id
_entity_poly.type
_entity_poly.pdbx_seq_one_letter_code
_entity_poly.pdbx_strand_id
1 'polypeptide(L)'
;MHAHDAIQSTNGPVLIRSPSGDTDIFVIAVALISSSPRLCLDYGVGKNRKTINLKKIPLSQQIKSSLIGFHSFTGNDYVSSFFRKGKATCFNVMKENSEFLEAFAALGECWSLSEDVANQLESFVCKLYGYRESNINNVRKKIFEKKCKKEGKIVDLANLPPCKSVLKLHTLRANYVAKVWKCSLENMVDYPDITLPSSFQPWRVMSG
;
A
#
# COMPACT_ATOMS: atom_id res chain seq x y z
N MET A 1 16.00 -6.73 -7.80
CA MET A 1 17.32 -7.36 -7.95
C MET A 1 17.96 -7.06 -9.31
N HIS A 2 17.55 -7.63 -10.42
CA HIS A 2 18.22 -7.42 -11.73
C HIS A 2 18.44 -5.97 -12.17
N ALA A 3 17.51 -5.07 -11.92
CA ALA A 3 17.67 -3.65 -12.28
C ALA A 3 18.73 -2.96 -11.42
N HIS A 4 18.82 -3.28 -10.15
CA HIS A 4 19.86 -2.78 -9.24
C HIS A 4 21.24 -3.30 -9.65
N ASP A 5 21.36 -4.59 -9.95
CA ASP A 5 22.60 -5.19 -10.40
C ASP A 5 23.05 -4.59 -11.74
N ALA A 6 22.12 -4.36 -12.67
CA ALA A 6 22.41 -3.69 -13.93
C ALA A 6 22.92 -2.24 -13.74
N ILE A 7 22.38 -1.50 -12.78
CA ILE A 7 22.85 -0.14 -12.44
C ILE A 7 24.28 -0.17 -11.89
N GLN A 8 24.62 -1.19 -11.11
CA GLN A 8 25.95 -1.34 -10.51
C GLN A 8 26.98 -1.83 -11.54
N SER A 9 26.58 -2.71 -12.46
CA SER A 9 27.49 -3.39 -13.40
C SER A 9 27.71 -2.64 -14.72
N THR A 10 26.92 -1.62 -15.04
CA THR A 10 27.04 -0.86 -16.30
C THR A 10 27.18 0.64 -16.08
N ASN A 11 27.94 1.31 -16.98
CA ASN A 11 28.01 2.77 -17.00
C ASN A 11 26.95 3.41 -17.92
N GLY A 12 26.21 2.61 -18.67
CA GLY A 12 25.19 3.04 -19.60
C GLY A 12 23.80 3.26 -18.98
N PRO A 13 22.82 3.71 -19.76
CA PRO A 13 21.44 3.81 -19.33
C PRO A 13 20.85 2.41 -19.08
N VAL A 14 20.03 2.29 -18.04
CA VAL A 14 19.32 1.06 -17.68
C VAL A 14 17.83 1.27 -17.93
N LEU A 15 17.23 0.38 -18.71
CA LEU A 15 15.79 0.39 -19.01
C LEU A 15 15.11 -0.82 -18.37
N ILE A 16 14.22 -0.53 -17.41
CA ILE A 16 13.28 -1.53 -16.91
C ILE A 16 12.10 -1.59 -17.87
N ARG A 17 11.82 -2.76 -18.41
CA ARG A 17 10.64 -2.98 -19.25
C ARG A 17 9.56 -3.73 -18.45
N SER A 18 8.41 -3.10 -18.26
CA SER A 18 7.20 -3.74 -17.75
C SER A 18 6.22 -4.00 -18.90
N PRO A 19 6.15 -5.24 -19.43
CA PRO A 19 5.33 -5.56 -20.60
C PRO A 19 3.84 -5.35 -20.38
N SER A 20 3.37 -5.55 -19.15
CA SER A 20 1.96 -5.44 -18.76
C SER A 20 1.54 -4.05 -18.30
N GLY A 21 2.48 -3.10 -18.14
CA GLY A 21 2.20 -1.82 -17.49
C GLY A 21 1.89 -1.97 -15.99
N ASP A 22 2.47 -2.98 -15.36
CA ASP A 22 2.25 -3.32 -13.95
C ASP A 22 2.62 -2.16 -13.03
N THR A 23 1.66 -1.72 -12.24
CA THR A 23 1.81 -0.59 -11.32
C THR A 23 2.73 -0.92 -10.14
N ASP A 24 2.79 -2.19 -9.72
CA ASP A 24 3.63 -2.62 -8.61
C ASP A 24 5.11 -2.41 -8.96
N ILE A 25 5.53 -2.81 -10.17
CA ILE A 25 6.89 -2.59 -10.68
C ILE A 25 7.22 -1.09 -10.72
N PHE A 26 6.27 -0.26 -11.17
CA PHE A 26 6.46 1.20 -11.20
C PHE A 26 6.67 1.77 -9.80
N VAL A 27 5.82 1.40 -8.84
CA VAL A 27 5.89 1.90 -7.46
C VAL A 27 7.19 1.48 -6.79
N ILE A 28 7.57 0.21 -6.90
CA ILE A 28 8.82 -0.32 -6.33
C ILE A 28 10.03 0.40 -6.92
N ALA A 29 10.08 0.57 -8.25
CA ALA A 29 11.17 1.26 -8.91
C ALA A 29 11.29 2.73 -8.49
N VAL A 30 10.18 3.45 -8.38
CA VAL A 30 10.17 4.85 -7.92
C VAL A 30 10.61 4.96 -6.47
N ALA A 31 10.16 4.07 -5.60
CA ALA A 31 10.47 4.12 -4.18
C ALA A 31 11.93 3.76 -3.87
N LEU A 32 12.46 2.70 -4.51
CA LEU A 32 13.75 2.12 -4.11
C LEU A 32 14.95 2.58 -4.94
N ILE A 33 14.77 2.81 -6.24
CA ILE A 33 15.89 3.02 -7.17
C ILE A 33 15.81 4.29 -8.02
N SER A 34 14.84 5.17 -7.76
CA SER A 34 14.66 6.42 -8.53
C SER A 34 15.77 7.44 -8.36
N SER A 35 16.70 7.27 -7.44
CA SER A 35 17.87 8.14 -7.26
C SER A 35 18.86 8.04 -8.41
N SER A 36 18.92 6.90 -9.12
CA SER A 36 19.81 6.72 -10.26
C SER A 36 19.39 7.59 -11.46
N PRO A 37 20.27 8.47 -11.96
CA PRO A 37 19.97 9.31 -13.11
C PRO A 37 19.86 8.54 -14.42
N ARG A 38 20.38 7.32 -14.47
CA ARG A 38 20.46 6.46 -15.65
C ARG A 38 19.27 5.53 -15.82
N LEU A 39 18.37 5.51 -14.82
CA LEU A 39 17.26 4.57 -14.79
C LEU A 39 16.03 5.14 -15.47
N CYS A 40 15.56 4.42 -16.47
CA CYS A 40 14.29 4.67 -17.14
C CYS A 40 13.37 3.45 -17.00
N LEU A 41 12.07 3.69 -16.93
CA LEU A 41 11.04 2.68 -16.96
C LEU A 41 10.23 2.80 -18.25
N ASP A 42 10.09 1.70 -18.96
CA ASP A 42 9.19 1.57 -20.10
C ASP A 42 7.85 1.03 -19.57
N TYR A 43 6.88 1.92 -19.44
CA TYR A 43 5.61 1.68 -18.76
C TYR A 43 4.42 1.90 -19.69
N GLY A 44 3.37 1.08 -19.51
CA GLY A 44 2.15 1.14 -20.29
C GLY A 44 2.12 0.18 -21.48
N VAL A 45 1.00 0.14 -22.19
CA VAL A 45 0.74 -0.80 -23.30
C VAL A 45 0.25 -0.05 -24.54
N GLY A 46 0.64 -0.51 -25.71
CA GLY A 46 0.19 0.03 -26.99
C GLY A 46 0.47 1.52 -27.14
N LYS A 47 -0.55 2.31 -27.50
CA LYS A 47 -0.44 3.77 -27.70
C LYS A 47 -0.15 4.55 -26.40
N ASN A 48 -0.36 3.94 -25.25
CA ASN A 48 -0.12 4.54 -23.93
C ASN A 48 1.28 4.21 -23.38
N ARG A 49 2.10 3.51 -24.14
CA ARG A 49 3.47 3.18 -23.75
C ARG A 49 4.35 4.42 -23.73
N LYS A 50 5.08 4.61 -22.62
CA LYS A 50 5.96 5.76 -22.38
C LYS A 50 7.24 5.31 -21.68
N THR A 51 8.35 5.90 -22.06
CA THR A 51 9.61 5.78 -21.32
C THR A 51 9.71 6.93 -20.32
N ILE A 52 9.78 6.58 -19.04
CA ILE A 52 9.79 7.53 -17.93
C ILE A 52 11.17 7.48 -17.26
N ASN A 53 11.87 8.62 -17.19
CA ASN A 53 13.06 8.74 -16.38
C ASN A 53 12.63 8.90 -14.91
N LEU A 54 12.96 7.92 -14.07
CA LEU A 54 12.48 7.88 -12.69
C LEU A 54 12.99 9.02 -11.83
N LYS A 55 14.20 9.54 -12.09
CA LYS A 55 14.75 10.70 -11.39
C LYS A 55 13.94 11.98 -11.64
N LYS A 56 13.32 12.10 -12.83
CA LYS A 56 12.53 13.29 -13.20
C LYS A 56 11.13 13.31 -12.61
N ILE A 57 10.71 12.27 -11.86
CA ILE A 57 9.40 12.26 -11.22
C ILE A 57 9.41 13.25 -10.05
N PRO A 58 8.54 14.29 -10.08
CA PRO A 58 8.58 15.40 -9.12
C PRO A 58 7.90 15.03 -7.79
N LEU A 59 8.44 14.03 -7.10
CA LEU A 59 7.99 13.61 -5.77
C LEU A 59 9.07 13.91 -4.73
N SER A 60 8.65 14.43 -3.56
CA SER A 60 9.55 14.59 -2.42
C SER A 60 10.06 13.23 -1.93
N GLN A 61 11.20 13.21 -1.26
CA GLN A 61 11.77 11.99 -0.69
C GLN A 61 10.80 11.35 0.32
N GLN A 62 10.11 12.14 1.11
CA GLN A 62 9.12 11.67 2.07
C GLN A 62 7.94 10.95 1.39
N ILE A 63 7.46 11.46 0.26
CA ILE A 63 6.44 10.76 -0.54
C ILE A 63 7.01 9.47 -1.13
N LYS A 64 8.22 9.48 -1.69
CA LYS A 64 8.84 8.30 -2.27
C LYS A 64 9.00 7.17 -1.25
N SER A 65 9.46 7.48 -0.04
CA SER A 65 9.62 6.48 1.03
C SER A 65 8.28 5.90 1.49
N SER A 66 7.19 6.65 1.41
CA SER A 66 5.85 6.18 1.78
C SER A 66 5.14 5.34 0.70
N LEU A 67 5.60 5.39 -0.57
CA LEU A 67 4.88 4.80 -1.70
C LEU A 67 4.62 3.31 -1.59
N ILE A 68 5.59 2.53 -1.14
CA ILE A 68 5.44 1.06 -1.02
C ILE A 68 4.36 0.73 0.00
N GLY A 69 4.45 1.30 1.21
CA GLY A 69 3.44 1.08 2.24
C GLY A 69 2.06 1.61 1.83
N PHE A 70 2.00 2.78 1.21
CA PHE A 70 0.77 3.34 0.67
C PHE A 70 0.14 2.41 -0.37
N HIS A 71 0.93 1.93 -1.32
CA HIS A 71 0.42 1.08 -2.40
C HIS A 71 -0.03 -0.28 -1.89
N SER A 72 0.74 -0.89 -0.97
CA SER A 72 0.37 -2.15 -0.35
C SER A 72 -0.92 -2.03 0.48
N PHE A 73 -1.13 -0.93 1.19
CA PHE A 73 -2.28 -0.72 2.05
C PHE A 73 -3.57 -0.33 1.31
N THR A 74 -3.45 0.44 0.23
CA THR A 74 -4.62 0.97 -0.51
C THR A 74 -5.15 0.04 -1.59
N GLY A 75 -4.59 -1.16 -1.73
CA GLY A 75 -5.04 -2.21 -2.62
C GLY A 75 -4.06 -2.52 -3.76
N ASN A 76 -3.81 -3.79 -3.95
CA ASN A 76 -2.99 -4.39 -5.01
C ASN A 76 -3.49 -5.82 -5.23
N ASP A 77 -2.76 -6.66 -5.97
CA ASP A 77 -3.15 -8.03 -6.26
C ASP A 77 -3.27 -8.94 -5.01
N TYR A 78 -2.62 -8.56 -3.91
CA TYR A 78 -2.56 -9.35 -2.67
C TYR A 78 -3.38 -8.76 -1.51
N VAL A 79 -3.70 -7.46 -1.58
CA VAL A 79 -4.39 -6.72 -0.53
C VAL A 79 -5.58 -5.99 -1.12
N SER A 80 -6.78 -6.18 -0.53
CA SER A 80 -8.01 -5.55 -1.00
C SER A 80 -7.96 -4.01 -0.90
N SER A 81 -8.68 -3.34 -1.79
CA SER A 81 -8.89 -1.89 -1.71
C SER A 81 -10.08 -1.54 -0.81
N PHE A 82 -10.14 -0.30 -0.36
CA PHE A 82 -11.31 0.24 0.32
C PHE A 82 -12.42 0.55 -0.69
N PHE A 83 -13.62 0.05 -0.43
CA PHE A 83 -14.75 0.19 -1.37
C PHE A 83 -15.04 1.66 -1.70
N ARG A 84 -15.10 1.98 -2.98
CA ARG A 84 -15.29 3.35 -3.54
C ARG A 84 -14.25 4.39 -3.07
N LYS A 85 -13.10 3.96 -2.58
CA LYS A 85 -11.98 4.82 -2.23
C LYS A 85 -10.82 4.55 -3.18
N GLY A 86 -10.80 5.27 -4.30
CA GLY A 86 -9.73 5.12 -5.28
C GLY A 86 -8.38 5.61 -4.77
N LYS A 87 -7.28 5.10 -5.34
CA LYS A 87 -5.91 5.46 -4.95
C LYS A 87 -5.65 6.97 -4.97
N ALA A 88 -6.21 7.72 -5.92
CA ALA A 88 -6.06 9.17 -5.99
C ALA A 88 -6.66 9.87 -4.74
N THR A 89 -7.84 9.43 -4.29
CA THR A 89 -8.46 9.95 -3.06
C THR A 89 -7.60 9.60 -1.84
N CYS A 90 -7.15 8.35 -1.73
CA CYS A 90 -6.26 7.92 -0.66
C CYS A 90 -4.96 8.73 -0.64
N PHE A 91 -4.36 8.97 -1.80
CA PHE A 91 -3.12 9.72 -1.94
C PHE A 91 -3.27 11.19 -1.50
N ASN A 92 -4.41 11.81 -1.82
CA ASN A 92 -4.67 13.17 -1.36
C ASN A 92 -4.78 13.24 0.17
N VAL A 93 -5.50 12.29 0.79
CA VAL A 93 -5.60 12.20 2.26
C VAL A 93 -4.23 11.96 2.90
N MET A 94 -3.40 11.09 2.33
CA MET A 94 -2.04 10.84 2.83
C MET A 94 -1.19 12.12 2.85
N LYS A 95 -1.22 12.91 1.78
CA LYS A 95 -0.40 14.13 1.65
C LYS A 95 -0.79 15.25 2.61
N GLU A 96 -2.00 15.22 3.16
CA GLU A 96 -2.49 16.27 4.06
C GLU A 96 -1.86 16.21 5.47
N ASN A 97 -1.21 15.09 5.84
CA ASN A 97 -0.65 14.91 7.18
C ASN A 97 0.69 14.15 7.10
N SER A 98 1.74 14.75 7.67
CA SER A 98 3.08 14.14 7.75
C SER A 98 3.09 12.81 8.51
N GLU A 99 2.25 12.68 9.57
CA GLU A 99 2.14 11.44 10.34
C GLU A 99 1.66 10.26 9.47
N PHE A 100 0.79 10.52 8.49
CA PHE A 100 0.36 9.48 7.56
C PHE A 100 1.49 9.08 6.60
N LEU A 101 2.27 10.05 6.13
CA LEU A 101 3.45 9.74 5.30
C LEU A 101 4.45 8.89 6.07
N GLU A 102 4.70 9.22 7.34
CA GLU A 102 5.58 8.46 8.23
C GLU A 102 5.05 7.05 8.51
N ALA A 103 3.75 6.92 8.79
CA ALA A 103 3.12 5.61 8.99
C ALA A 103 3.23 4.72 7.75
N PHE A 104 3.00 5.27 6.57
CA PHE A 104 3.18 4.51 5.32
C PHE A 104 4.65 4.21 5.02
N ALA A 105 5.58 5.10 5.36
CA ALA A 105 7.00 4.82 5.23
C ALA A 105 7.46 3.70 6.17
N ALA A 106 6.87 3.62 7.37
CA ALA A 106 7.18 2.58 8.36
C ALA A 106 6.62 1.19 8.00
N LEU A 107 5.57 1.11 7.17
CA LEU A 107 5.07 -0.20 6.71
C LEU A 107 6.17 -0.95 5.94
N GLY A 108 6.41 -2.18 6.36
CA GLY A 108 7.42 -3.06 5.76
C GLY A 108 8.86 -2.79 6.20
N GLU A 109 9.12 -1.93 7.18
CA GLU A 109 10.45 -1.81 7.79
C GLU A 109 10.78 -3.07 8.61
N CYS A 110 9.81 -3.58 9.34
CA CYS A 110 9.92 -4.83 10.10
C CYS A 110 8.79 -5.79 9.70
N TRP A 111 9.01 -7.09 9.92
CA TRP A 111 7.95 -8.10 9.76
C TRP A 111 6.81 -7.89 10.75
N SER A 112 7.13 -7.48 11.97
CA SER A 112 6.15 -7.10 12.99
C SER A 112 5.64 -5.68 12.74
N LEU A 113 4.36 -5.47 12.96
CA LEU A 113 3.71 -4.16 12.89
C LEU A 113 3.71 -3.52 14.28
N SER A 114 4.24 -2.29 14.39
CA SER A 114 4.14 -1.53 15.64
C SER A 114 2.70 -1.04 15.87
N GLU A 115 2.33 -0.91 17.14
CA GLU A 115 0.99 -0.45 17.50
C GLU A 115 0.77 1.02 17.09
N ASP A 116 1.79 1.85 17.17
CA ASP A 116 1.72 3.26 16.76
C ASP A 116 1.41 3.40 15.27
N VAL A 117 2.09 2.64 14.42
CA VAL A 117 1.81 2.61 12.98
C VAL A 117 0.39 2.12 12.71
N ALA A 118 -0.06 1.08 13.43
CA ALA A 118 -1.43 0.58 13.27
C ALA A 118 -2.48 1.64 13.65
N ASN A 119 -2.25 2.39 14.73
CA ASN A 119 -3.14 3.46 15.19
C ASN A 119 -3.17 4.65 14.23
N GLN A 120 -2.02 5.04 13.67
CA GLN A 120 -1.94 6.10 12.66
C GLN A 120 -2.68 5.71 11.38
N LEU A 121 -2.56 4.45 10.94
CA LEU A 121 -3.29 3.94 9.77
C LEU A 121 -4.79 3.79 10.05
N GLU A 122 -5.21 3.47 11.28
CA GLU A 122 -6.62 3.54 11.68
C GLU A 122 -7.14 4.98 11.55
N SER A 123 -6.39 5.97 12.02
CA SER A 123 -6.72 7.39 11.88
C SER A 123 -6.77 7.84 10.43
N PHE A 124 -5.85 7.37 9.58
CA PHE A 124 -5.89 7.59 8.13
C PHE A 124 -7.20 7.07 7.53
N VAL A 125 -7.62 5.86 7.88
CA VAL A 125 -8.89 5.30 7.37
C VAL A 125 -10.08 6.11 7.88
N CYS A 126 -10.10 6.52 9.15
CA CYS A 126 -11.14 7.41 9.66
C CYS A 126 -11.24 8.70 8.82
N LYS A 127 -10.10 9.34 8.52
CA LYS A 127 -10.06 10.54 7.69
C LYS A 127 -10.49 10.27 6.25
N LEU A 128 -10.12 9.13 5.68
CA LEU A 128 -10.56 8.69 4.35
C LEU A 128 -12.09 8.59 4.24
N TYR A 129 -12.77 8.28 5.34
CA TYR A 129 -14.23 8.27 5.42
C TYR A 129 -14.84 9.61 5.88
N GLY A 130 -14.02 10.66 6.04
CA GLY A 130 -14.46 12.04 6.31
C GLY A 130 -14.58 12.38 7.80
N TYR A 131 -13.92 11.64 8.68
CA TYR A 131 -13.95 11.85 10.14
C TYR A 131 -12.54 12.13 10.68
N ARG A 132 -12.46 13.00 11.70
CA ARG A 132 -11.22 13.34 12.40
C ARG A 132 -11.02 12.53 13.70
N GLU A 133 -11.56 11.34 13.73
CA GLU A 133 -11.49 10.43 14.88
C GLU A 133 -10.39 9.40 14.66
N SER A 134 -9.91 8.78 15.74
CA SER A 134 -8.91 7.72 15.70
C SER A 134 -9.50 6.32 15.92
N ASN A 135 -10.83 6.20 16.16
CA ASN A 135 -11.50 4.91 16.38
C ASN A 135 -12.46 4.60 15.23
N ILE A 136 -12.07 3.62 14.43
CA ILE A 136 -12.83 3.24 13.22
C ILE A 136 -14.20 2.63 13.52
N ASN A 137 -14.36 1.96 14.67
CA ASN A 137 -15.67 1.41 15.06
C ASN A 137 -16.67 2.51 15.37
N ASN A 138 -16.23 3.62 16.00
CA ASN A 138 -17.06 4.79 16.23
C ASN A 138 -17.48 5.45 14.91
N VAL A 139 -16.53 5.62 13.98
CA VAL A 139 -16.81 6.15 12.65
C VAL A 139 -17.81 5.26 11.91
N ARG A 140 -17.60 3.94 11.94
CA ARG A 140 -18.51 2.96 11.34
C ARG A 140 -19.93 3.08 11.89
N LYS A 141 -20.07 3.19 13.23
CA LYS A 141 -21.37 3.39 13.90
C LYS A 141 -22.04 4.69 13.47
N LYS A 142 -21.31 5.81 13.47
CA LYS A 142 -21.84 7.12 13.05
C LYS A 142 -22.33 7.12 11.60
N ILE A 143 -21.58 6.50 10.69
CA ILE A 143 -21.98 6.40 9.28
C ILE A 143 -23.24 5.54 9.16
N PHE A 144 -23.30 4.40 9.86
CA PHE A 144 -24.46 3.53 9.87
C PHE A 144 -25.70 4.25 10.35
N GLU A 145 -25.66 4.89 11.54
CA GLU A 145 -26.77 5.64 12.11
C GLU A 145 -27.24 6.78 11.19
N LYS A 146 -26.30 7.53 10.60
CA LYS A 146 -26.62 8.61 9.66
C LYS A 146 -27.36 8.10 8.43
N LYS A 147 -26.97 6.94 7.90
CA LYS A 147 -27.61 6.32 6.73
C LYS A 147 -28.99 5.77 7.09
N CYS A 148 -29.14 5.09 8.22
CA CYS A 148 -30.43 4.59 8.69
C CYS A 148 -31.46 5.71 8.87
N LYS A 149 -31.04 6.84 9.47
CA LYS A 149 -31.93 8.01 9.67
C LYS A 149 -32.34 8.69 8.37
N LYS A 150 -31.47 8.72 7.36
CA LYS A 150 -31.70 9.48 6.13
C LYS A 150 -32.48 8.71 5.07
N GLU A 151 -32.31 7.41 4.99
CA GLU A 151 -32.77 6.65 3.81
C GLU A 151 -33.96 5.74 4.10
N GLY A 152 -34.27 5.44 5.36
CA GLY A 152 -35.34 4.46 5.69
C GLY A 152 -35.16 3.09 5.00
N LYS A 153 -34.02 2.86 4.35
CA LYS A 153 -33.69 1.71 3.51
C LYS A 153 -32.61 0.86 4.17
N ILE A 154 -32.48 -0.35 3.69
CA ILE A 154 -31.39 -1.27 4.08
C ILE A 154 -30.05 -0.60 3.73
N VAL A 155 -29.20 -0.40 4.73
CA VAL A 155 -27.86 0.15 4.54
C VAL A 155 -26.97 -0.89 3.87
N ASP A 156 -26.45 -0.57 2.70
CA ASP A 156 -25.41 -1.35 2.05
C ASP A 156 -24.12 -1.30 2.88
N LEU A 157 -23.79 -2.42 3.52
CA LEU A 157 -22.65 -2.57 4.43
C LEU A 157 -21.30 -2.36 3.74
N ALA A 158 -21.23 -2.53 2.40
CA ALA A 158 -20.02 -2.29 1.64
C ALA A 158 -19.58 -0.79 1.68
N ASN A 159 -20.52 0.12 1.92
CA ASN A 159 -20.23 1.55 2.05
C ASN A 159 -19.70 1.96 3.44
N LEU A 160 -19.63 1.03 4.39
CA LEU A 160 -19.07 1.30 5.71
C LEU A 160 -17.57 1.00 5.71
N PRO A 161 -16.77 1.72 6.55
CA PRO A 161 -15.39 1.32 6.77
C PRO A 161 -15.32 -0.08 7.38
N PRO A 162 -14.19 -0.80 7.26
CA PRO A 162 -13.98 -2.06 7.97
C PRO A 162 -14.12 -1.86 9.49
N CYS A 163 -14.46 -2.89 10.24
CA CYS A 163 -14.34 -2.83 11.69
C CYS A 163 -12.86 -2.93 12.11
N LYS A 164 -12.55 -2.57 13.36
CA LYS A 164 -11.16 -2.50 13.85
C LYS A 164 -10.41 -3.82 13.71
N SER A 165 -11.03 -4.95 13.99
CA SER A 165 -10.39 -6.28 13.83
C SER A 165 -10.04 -6.60 12.38
N VAL A 166 -10.94 -6.33 11.45
CA VAL A 166 -10.71 -6.52 10.01
C VAL A 166 -9.64 -5.55 9.51
N LEU A 167 -9.66 -4.28 9.94
CA LEU A 167 -8.64 -3.31 9.59
C LEU A 167 -7.26 -3.73 10.11
N LYS A 168 -7.17 -4.28 11.33
CA LYS A 168 -5.91 -4.82 11.87
C LYS A 168 -5.35 -5.93 10.97
N LEU A 169 -6.16 -6.89 10.56
CA LEU A 169 -5.74 -7.97 9.66
C LEU A 169 -5.32 -7.44 8.28
N HIS A 170 -6.05 -6.46 7.76
CA HIS A 170 -5.70 -5.77 6.52
C HIS A 170 -4.32 -5.09 6.63
N THR A 171 -4.07 -4.37 7.73
CA THR A 171 -2.79 -3.68 7.98
C THR A 171 -1.63 -4.66 8.11
N LEU A 172 -1.81 -5.79 8.80
CA LEU A 172 -0.80 -6.84 8.91
C LEU A 172 -0.44 -7.43 7.54
N ARG A 173 -1.44 -7.70 6.70
CA ARG A 173 -1.22 -8.19 5.33
C ARG A 173 -0.49 -7.15 4.48
N ALA A 174 -0.89 -5.88 4.57
CA ALA A 174 -0.23 -4.78 3.87
C ALA A 174 1.23 -4.61 4.33
N ASN A 175 1.50 -4.75 5.63
CA ASN A 175 2.85 -4.70 6.19
C ASN A 175 3.73 -5.83 5.63
N TYR A 176 3.19 -7.05 5.57
CA TYR A 176 3.90 -8.19 5.00
C TYR A 176 4.27 -7.96 3.52
N VAL A 177 3.29 -7.54 2.70
CA VAL A 177 3.52 -7.24 1.27
C VAL A 177 4.53 -6.11 1.10
N ALA A 178 4.41 -5.04 1.89
CA ALA A 178 5.36 -3.93 1.87
C ALA A 178 6.78 -4.38 2.22
N LYS A 179 6.95 -5.28 3.21
CA LYS A 179 8.26 -5.84 3.58
C LYS A 179 8.85 -6.66 2.45
N VAL A 180 8.08 -7.57 1.84
CA VAL A 180 8.53 -8.35 0.68
C VAL A 180 9.01 -7.43 -0.44
N TRP A 181 8.29 -6.36 -0.74
CA TRP A 181 8.68 -5.42 -1.80
C TRP A 181 9.92 -4.60 -1.43
N LYS A 182 10.05 -4.14 -0.17
CA LYS A 182 11.24 -3.42 0.29
C LYS A 182 12.51 -4.29 0.24
N CYS A 183 12.38 -5.57 0.53
CA CYS A 183 13.48 -6.52 0.42
C CYS A 183 13.81 -6.95 -1.03
N SER A 184 13.12 -6.44 -2.04
CA SER A 184 13.34 -6.84 -3.44
C SER A 184 14.74 -6.54 -4.00
N LEU A 185 15.52 -5.70 -3.31
CA LEU A 185 16.93 -5.40 -3.64
C LEU A 185 17.93 -6.24 -2.82
N GLU A 186 17.47 -6.98 -1.83
CA GLU A 186 18.32 -7.81 -0.98
C GLU A 186 18.59 -9.17 -1.65
N ASN A 187 19.82 -9.67 -1.57
CA ASN A 187 20.20 -10.96 -2.16
C ASN A 187 19.71 -12.15 -1.34
N MET A 188 19.62 -11.97 -0.02
CA MET A 188 19.13 -12.97 0.93
C MET A 188 18.10 -12.30 1.82
N VAL A 189 16.90 -12.83 1.86
CA VAL A 189 15.84 -12.38 2.75
C VAL A 189 15.50 -13.53 3.68
N ASP A 190 15.67 -13.29 4.96
CA ASP A 190 15.23 -14.21 6.00
C ASP A 190 13.71 -14.00 6.18
N TYR A 191 12.93 -14.76 5.41
CA TYR A 191 11.49 -14.75 5.56
C TYR A 191 11.12 -15.40 6.89
N PRO A 192 10.27 -14.78 7.71
CA PRO A 192 9.77 -15.43 8.90
C PRO A 192 9.14 -16.76 8.51
N ASP A 193 9.43 -17.79 9.27
CA ASP A 193 8.78 -19.09 9.11
C ASP A 193 7.26 -18.85 9.05
N ILE A 194 6.63 -19.22 7.93
CA ILE A 194 5.19 -19.03 7.73
C ILE A 194 4.42 -20.09 8.55
N THR A 195 4.81 -20.31 9.77
CA THR A 195 3.93 -20.80 10.79
C THR A 195 2.98 -19.65 11.10
N LEU A 196 1.96 -19.53 10.25
CA LEU A 196 0.84 -18.64 10.50
C LEU A 196 0.44 -18.82 11.96
N PRO A 197 0.34 -17.73 12.76
CA PRO A 197 -0.24 -17.84 14.08
C PRO A 197 -1.51 -18.68 13.96
N SER A 198 -1.76 -19.57 14.92
CA SER A 198 -2.93 -20.47 14.91
C SER A 198 -4.28 -19.74 14.71
N SER A 199 -4.31 -18.42 14.92
CA SER A 199 -5.40 -17.51 14.57
C SER A 199 -5.47 -17.13 13.08
N PHE A 200 -4.47 -17.47 12.26
CA PHE A 200 -4.35 -17.12 10.86
C PHE A 200 -4.45 -18.40 9.99
N GLN A 201 -5.47 -19.23 10.19
CA GLN A 201 -5.80 -20.28 9.22
C GLN A 201 -6.77 -19.70 8.18
N PRO A 202 -6.30 -19.18 7.04
CA PRO A 202 -7.17 -18.54 6.06
C PRO A 202 -8.05 -19.53 5.32
N TRP A 203 -7.73 -20.82 5.32
CA TRP A 203 -8.44 -21.81 4.52
C TRP A 203 -8.36 -23.21 5.19
N ARG A 204 -9.24 -23.51 6.11
CA ARG A 204 -9.61 -24.92 6.29
C ARG A 204 -10.48 -25.30 5.09
N VAL A 205 -9.91 -26.02 4.15
CA VAL A 205 -10.71 -26.86 3.26
C VAL A 205 -11.48 -27.78 4.19
N MET A 206 -12.78 -27.57 4.33
CA MET A 206 -13.65 -28.54 4.94
C MET A 206 -13.66 -29.73 3.98
N SER A 207 -12.82 -30.73 4.24
CA SER A 207 -12.97 -32.05 3.67
C SER A 207 -14.28 -32.61 4.22
N GLY A 208 -15.31 -32.63 3.34
CA GLY A 208 -16.53 -33.38 3.56
C GLY A 208 -16.28 -34.89 3.51
#